data_7d05731759e127a8ad36f540cd756430
#
_entry.id   7d05731759e127a8ad36f540cd756430
#
_cell.length_a   1.000
_cell.length_b   1.000
_cell.length_c   1.000
_cell.angle_alpha   90.00
_cell.angle_beta   90.00
_cell.angle_gamma   90.00
#
_symmetry.space_group_name_H-M   'P 1'
#
loop_
_entity.id
_entity.type
_entity.pdbx_description
1 polymer ?
#
loop_
_entity_poly.entity_id
_entity_poly.type
_entity_poly.pdbx_seq_one_letter_code
_entity_poly.pdbx_strand_id
1 'polypeptide(L)'
;MWMRKACLSVLLIGLFSSCGVLERGGNYIPAEKVWPKVKKEADKYGLDPAFVYAGCHAESSLDANAETSVARGMMQLTEGAWKDVTDKNYRLAFNWETNVEVGVGYLGKLKGMLNKVKKFSYPRLAASYRYGFAALRRQGFLVSKMKTPKNRIYRKIFAGNIRPVKTPSD
;
A
#
# COMPACT_ATOMS: atom_id res chain seq x y z
N MET A 1 -53.36 57.33 -2.19
CA MET A 1 -52.06 57.60 -2.83
C MET A 1 -51.03 56.64 -2.27
N TRP A 2 -50.77 55.59 -3.01
CA TRP A 2 -50.01 54.43 -2.54
C TRP A 2 -48.52 54.56 -2.94
N MET A 3 -47.65 54.64 -1.96
CA MET A 3 -46.20 54.55 -2.20
C MET A 3 -45.74 53.09 -2.08
N ARG A 4 -45.34 52.50 -3.20
CA ARG A 4 -44.69 51.21 -3.27
C ARG A 4 -43.22 51.34 -2.80
N LYS A 5 -42.87 50.67 -1.71
CA LYS A 5 -41.48 50.48 -1.28
C LYS A 5 -40.86 49.34 -2.12
N ALA A 6 -39.88 49.66 -2.94
CA ALA A 6 -39.06 48.66 -3.65
C ALA A 6 -38.07 48.04 -2.66
N CYS A 7 -38.16 46.74 -2.49
CA CYS A 7 -37.21 45.96 -1.70
C CYS A 7 -36.09 45.53 -2.63
N LEU A 8 -34.89 46.08 -2.41
CA LEU A 8 -33.69 45.74 -3.19
C LEU A 8 -33.07 44.50 -2.54
N SER A 9 -33.27 43.32 -3.14
CA SER A 9 -32.64 42.07 -2.71
C SER A 9 -31.22 42.04 -3.26
N VAL A 10 -30.22 42.25 -2.38
CA VAL A 10 -28.81 42.05 -2.68
C VAL A 10 -28.53 40.54 -2.68
N LEU A 11 -28.33 40.01 -3.87
CA LEU A 11 -27.90 38.62 -4.06
C LEU A 11 -26.41 38.50 -3.73
N LEU A 12 -26.06 38.04 -2.53
CA LEU A 12 -24.67 37.65 -2.17
C LEU A 12 -24.33 36.36 -2.91
N ILE A 13 -23.62 36.49 -4.04
CA ILE A 13 -22.98 35.34 -4.68
C ILE A 13 -21.75 34.95 -3.84
N GLY A 14 -21.94 34.00 -2.97
CA GLY A 14 -20.82 33.36 -2.24
C GLY A 14 -19.95 32.57 -3.22
N LEU A 15 -18.76 33.07 -3.52
CA LEU A 15 -17.71 32.33 -4.19
C LEU A 15 -17.20 31.27 -3.22
N PHE A 16 -17.80 30.08 -3.26
CA PHE A 16 -17.19 28.90 -2.70
C PHE A 16 -15.98 28.55 -3.57
N SER A 17 -14.80 29.02 -3.14
CA SER A 17 -13.52 28.54 -3.65
C SER A 17 -13.39 27.08 -3.20
N SER A 18 -13.95 26.16 -3.98
CA SER A 18 -13.71 24.74 -3.84
C SER A 18 -12.25 24.50 -4.17
N CYS A 19 -11.41 24.42 -3.14
CA CYS A 19 -10.07 23.86 -3.27
C CYS A 19 -10.26 22.37 -3.58
N GLY A 20 -10.47 22.08 -4.86
CA GLY A 20 -10.59 20.71 -5.37
C GLY A 20 -9.24 20.03 -5.15
N VAL A 21 -9.16 19.17 -4.13
CA VAL A 21 -8.15 18.12 -4.12
C VAL A 21 -8.39 17.32 -5.38
N LEU A 22 -7.50 17.46 -6.37
CA LEU A 22 -7.52 16.62 -7.57
C LEU A 22 -7.28 15.17 -7.09
N GLU A 23 -8.34 14.40 -6.95
CA GLU A 23 -8.21 12.96 -6.74
C GLU A 23 -7.52 12.37 -7.97
N ARG A 24 -6.38 11.72 -7.76
CA ARG A 24 -5.68 11.02 -8.84
C ARG A 24 -6.56 9.85 -9.27
N GLY A 25 -6.97 9.85 -10.53
CA GLY A 25 -7.61 8.68 -11.12
C GLY A 25 -6.72 7.44 -11.01
N GLY A 26 -7.32 6.25 -10.94
CA GLY A 26 -6.57 4.99 -10.89
C GLY A 26 -5.65 4.83 -12.10
N ASN A 27 -4.45 4.29 -11.88
CA ASN A 27 -3.45 3.94 -12.89
C ASN A 27 -3.05 2.48 -12.70
N TYR A 28 -3.86 1.58 -13.25
CA TYR A 28 -3.65 0.13 -13.12
C TYR A 28 -2.59 -0.36 -14.11
N ILE A 29 -1.50 -0.85 -13.59
CA ILE A 29 -0.39 -1.36 -14.40
C ILE A 29 -0.70 -2.81 -14.81
N PRO A 30 -0.55 -3.16 -16.11
CA PRO A 30 -0.77 -4.53 -16.58
C PRO A 30 0.07 -5.56 -15.82
N ALA A 31 -0.55 -6.67 -15.47
CA ALA A 31 0.06 -7.75 -14.69
C ALA A 31 1.37 -8.25 -15.31
N GLU A 32 1.40 -8.34 -16.64
CA GLU A 32 2.54 -8.79 -17.44
C GLU A 32 3.75 -7.85 -17.35
N LYS A 33 3.53 -6.57 -17.02
CA LYS A 33 4.60 -5.60 -16.74
C LYS A 33 5.09 -5.68 -15.30
N VAL A 34 4.16 -5.88 -14.36
CA VAL A 34 4.47 -5.93 -12.93
C VAL A 34 5.22 -7.22 -12.57
N TRP A 35 4.83 -8.35 -13.14
CA TRP A 35 5.36 -9.65 -12.77
C TRP A 35 6.88 -9.78 -12.94
N PRO A 36 7.49 -9.43 -14.09
CA PRO A 36 8.95 -9.48 -14.25
C PRO A 36 9.70 -8.57 -13.25
N LYS A 37 9.15 -7.38 -12.97
CA LYS A 37 9.73 -6.47 -11.97
C LYS A 37 9.68 -7.07 -10.58
N VAL A 38 8.55 -7.66 -10.19
CA VAL A 38 8.40 -8.34 -8.89
C VAL A 38 9.36 -9.50 -8.76
N LYS A 39 9.51 -10.35 -9.79
CA LYS A 39 10.50 -11.46 -9.78
C LYS A 39 11.91 -10.94 -9.52
N LYS A 40 12.34 -9.95 -10.31
CA LYS A 40 13.67 -9.35 -10.19
C LYS A 40 13.95 -8.78 -8.80
N GLU A 41 12.99 -8.06 -8.22
CA GLU A 41 13.19 -7.43 -6.91
C GLU A 41 13.10 -8.45 -5.78
N ALA A 42 12.18 -9.42 -5.86
CA ALA A 42 12.01 -10.47 -4.85
C ALA A 42 13.27 -11.35 -4.70
N ASP A 43 13.91 -11.67 -5.83
CA ASP A 43 15.13 -12.48 -5.87
C ASP A 43 16.26 -11.87 -5.04
N LYS A 44 16.44 -10.56 -5.07
CA LYS A 44 17.48 -9.84 -4.29
C LYS A 44 17.41 -10.12 -2.79
N TYR A 45 16.23 -10.45 -2.27
CA TYR A 45 16.00 -10.71 -0.83
C TYR A 45 15.59 -12.15 -0.54
N GLY A 46 15.66 -13.04 -1.54
CA GLY A 46 15.23 -14.43 -1.40
C GLY A 46 13.78 -14.54 -0.96
N LEU A 47 12.90 -13.67 -1.49
CA LEU A 47 11.46 -13.70 -1.25
C LEU A 47 10.76 -14.50 -2.34
N ASP A 48 9.67 -15.17 -1.98
CA ASP A 48 8.78 -15.79 -2.96
C ASP A 48 8.11 -14.69 -3.83
N PRO A 49 8.33 -14.65 -5.15
CA PRO A 49 7.79 -13.59 -5.98
C PRO A 49 6.26 -13.63 -6.07
N ALA A 50 5.62 -14.80 -5.97
CA ALA A 50 4.18 -14.90 -5.97
C ALA A 50 3.56 -14.34 -4.67
N PHE A 51 4.28 -14.45 -3.54
CA PHE A 51 3.90 -13.76 -2.30
C PHE A 51 3.96 -12.24 -2.45
N VAL A 52 5.05 -11.71 -3.02
CA VAL A 52 5.21 -10.26 -3.26
C VAL A 52 4.12 -9.75 -4.21
N TYR A 53 3.87 -10.47 -5.30
CA TYR A 53 2.82 -10.14 -6.26
C TYR A 53 1.44 -10.12 -5.63
N ALA A 54 1.14 -11.10 -4.78
CA ALA A 54 -0.10 -11.10 -3.99
C ALA A 54 -0.19 -9.88 -3.05
N GLY A 55 0.94 -9.43 -2.50
CA GLY A 55 1.04 -8.19 -1.72
C GLY A 55 0.65 -6.95 -2.54
N CYS A 56 1.18 -6.80 -3.77
CA CYS A 56 0.82 -5.70 -4.67
C CYS A 56 -0.70 -5.68 -4.97
N HIS A 57 -1.30 -6.84 -5.20
CA HIS A 57 -2.75 -6.95 -5.36
C HIS A 57 -3.53 -6.62 -4.08
N ALA A 58 -3.03 -7.06 -2.93
CA ALA A 58 -3.70 -6.82 -1.65
C ALA A 58 -3.71 -5.35 -1.27
N GLU A 59 -2.66 -4.60 -1.61
CA GLU A 59 -2.52 -3.20 -1.23
C GLU A 59 -3.25 -2.26 -2.19
N SER A 60 -3.22 -2.51 -3.50
CA SER A 60 -3.77 -1.56 -4.47
C SER A 60 -4.46 -2.17 -5.69
N SER A 61 -4.49 -3.49 -5.84
CA SER A 61 -4.89 -4.15 -7.10
C SER A 61 -4.02 -3.72 -8.30
N LEU A 62 -2.74 -3.45 -8.09
CA LEU A 62 -1.75 -2.96 -9.05
C LEU A 62 -1.96 -1.49 -9.49
N ASP A 63 -2.68 -0.69 -8.71
CA ASP A 63 -2.83 0.73 -9.00
C ASP A 63 -1.60 1.53 -8.53
N ALA A 64 -0.89 2.13 -9.48
CA ALA A 64 0.26 2.98 -9.22
C ALA A 64 -0.11 4.30 -8.53
N ASN A 65 -1.33 4.79 -8.74
CA ASN A 65 -1.82 6.04 -8.17
C ASN A 65 -2.56 5.87 -6.85
N ALA A 66 -2.64 4.63 -6.34
CA ALA A 66 -3.31 4.37 -5.07
C ALA A 66 -2.73 5.25 -3.95
N GLU A 67 -3.60 5.96 -3.25
CA GLU A 67 -3.25 6.87 -2.16
C GLU A 67 -4.25 6.76 -1.02
N THR A 68 -3.74 6.78 0.19
CA THR A 68 -4.50 6.98 1.42
C THR A 68 -3.92 8.17 2.17
N SER A 69 -4.50 8.56 3.29
CA SER A 69 -3.93 9.62 4.14
C SER A 69 -2.50 9.35 4.62
N VAL A 70 -2.02 8.09 4.56
CA VAL A 70 -0.73 7.70 5.14
C VAL A 70 0.17 6.90 4.21
N ALA A 71 -0.34 6.40 3.07
CA ALA A 71 0.40 5.47 2.22
C ALA A 71 0.17 5.75 0.72
N ARG A 72 1.17 5.42 -0.12
CA ARG A 72 1.17 5.72 -1.55
C ARG A 72 1.65 4.58 -2.41
N GLY A 73 1.10 4.53 -3.61
CA GLY A 73 1.53 3.69 -4.73
C GLY A 73 1.12 2.23 -4.61
N MET A 74 1.62 1.42 -5.54
CA MET A 74 1.21 0.03 -5.75
C MET A 74 1.30 -0.85 -4.50
N MET A 75 2.34 -0.67 -3.68
CA MET A 75 2.56 -1.44 -2.45
C MET A 75 2.15 -0.66 -1.19
N GLN A 76 1.46 0.49 -1.31
CA GLN A 76 0.95 1.31 -0.21
C GLN A 76 2.00 1.57 0.88
N LEU A 77 3.16 2.10 0.46
CA LEU A 77 4.22 2.45 1.38
C LEU A 77 3.90 3.74 2.14
N THR A 78 4.08 3.72 3.45
CA THR A 78 4.10 4.94 4.26
C THR A 78 5.43 5.67 4.05
N GLU A 79 5.47 6.98 4.32
CA GLU A 79 6.72 7.75 4.22
C GLU A 79 7.82 7.20 5.15
N GLY A 80 7.45 6.73 6.35
CA GLY A 80 8.40 6.10 7.26
C GLY A 80 8.99 4.81 6.70
N ALA A 81 8.16 3.91 6.14
CA ALA A 81 8.63 2.69 5.49
C ALA A 81 9.52 2.98 4.26
N TRP A 82 9.20 4.06 3.52
CA TRP A 82 10.00 4.53 2.41
C TRP A 82 11.40 4.98 2.86
N LYS A 83 11.47 5.87 3.84
CA LYS A 83 12.74 6.38 4.41
C LYS A 83 13.58 5.29 5.10
N ASP A 84 12.96 4.22 5.54
CA ASP A 84 13.63 3.06 6.11
C ASP A 84 14.48 2.27 5.10
N VAL A 85 14.27 2.50 3.79
CA VAL A 85 14.89 1.74 2.70
C VAL A 85 15.68 2.62 1.76
N THR A 86 15.29 3.89 1.56
CA THR A 86 15.86 4.76 0.55
C THR A 86 15.76 6.24 0.94
N ASP A 87 16.74 7.04 0.47
CA ASP A 87 16.74 8.49 0.57
C ASP A 87 16.01 9.18 -0.61
N LYS A 88 15.49 8.41 -1.57
CA LYS A 88 14.73 8.95 -2.71
C LYS A 88 13.53 9.75 -2.22
N ASN A 89 13.18 10.84 -2.93
CA ASN A 89 12.02 11.64 -2.60
C ASN A 89 10.74 10.79 -2.60
N TYR A 90 9.93 10.91 -1.54
CA TYR A 90 8.70 10.12 -1.36
C TYR A 90 7.62 10.38 -2.45
N ARG A 91 7.72 11.47 -3.23
CA ARG A 91 6.88 11.67 -4.42
C ARG A 91 7.05 10.56 -5.47
N LEU A 92 8.21 9.89 -5.50
CA LEU A 92 8.47 8.76 -6.38
C LEU A 92 7.70 7.50 -5.98
N ALA A 93 6.99 7.49 -4.84
CA ALA A 93 6.10 6.40 -4.47
C ALA A 93 4.94 6.18 -5.47
N PHE A 94 4.63 7.15 -6.33
CA PHE A 94 3.70 6.99 -7.44
C PHE A 94 4.34 6.45 -8.73
N ASN A 95 5.67 6.38 -8.82
CA ASN A 95 6.33 5.61 -9.85
C ASN A 95 6.29 4.14 -9.45
N TRP A 96 5.53 3.33 -10.18
CA TRP A 96 5.26 1.96 -9.77
C TRP A 96 6.51 1.08 -9.69
N GLU A 97 7.49 1.28 -10.60
CA GLU A 97 8.74 0.52 -10.60
C GLU A 97 9.57 0.80 -9.35
N THR A 98 9.70 2.10 -9.01
CA THR A 98 10.39 2.53 -7.78
C THR A 98 9.60 2.09 -6.54
N ASN A 99 8.27 2.13 -6.58
CA ASN A 99 7.44 1.70 -5.48
C ASN A 99 7.60 0.21 -5.19
N VAL A 100 7.62 -0.65 -6.23
CA VAL A 100 7.89 -2.09 -6.09
C VAL A 100 9.30 -2.33 -5.58
N GLU A 101 10.32 -1.64 -6.12
CA GLU A 101 11.72 -1.74 -5.65
C GLU A 101 11.81 -1.46 -4.14
N VAL A 102 11.29 -0.32 -3.69
CA VAL A 102 11.36 0.09 -2.28
C VAL A 102 10.48 -0.79 -1.40
N GLY A 103 9.29 -1.16 -1.86
CA GLY A 103 8.38 -2.03 -1.11
C GLY A 103 8.94 -3.42 -0.88
N VAL A 104 9.61 -4.00 -1.88
CA VAL A 104 10.29 -5.30 -1.74
C VAL A 104 11.52 -5.16 -0.84
N GLY A 105 12.27 -4.05 -0.94
CA GLY A 105 13.34 -3.72 -0.01
C GLY A 105 12.85 -3.65 1.43
N TYR A 106 11.70 -3.04 1.68
CA TYR A 106 11.09 -3.00 3.00
C TYR A 106 10.66 -4.39 3.50
N LEU A 107 10.12 -5.24 2.63
CA LEU A 107 9.86 -6.65 2.94
C LEU A 107 11.16 -7.39 3.31
N GLY A 108 12.25 -7.15 2.58
CA GLY A 108 13.58 -7.68 2.87
C GLY A 108 14.08 -7.27 4.26
N LYS A 109 13.96 -5.99 4.62
CA LYS A 109 14.27 -5.47 5.95
C LYS A 109 13.46 -6.18 7.03
N LEU A 110 12.14 -6.31 6.87
CA LEU A 110 11.28 -7.00 7.82
C LEU A 110 11.61 -8.49 7.96
N LYS A 111 11.92 -9.17 6.83
CA LYS A 111 12.42 -10.55 6.83
C LYS A 111 13.69 -10.69 7.66
N GLY A 112 14.64 -9.77 7.48
CA GLY A 112 15.89 -9.73 8.29
C GLY A 112 15.60 -9.58 9.79
N MET A 113 14.67 -8.71 10.17
CA MET A 113 14.25 -8.53 11.57
C MET A 113 13.60 -9.79 12.14
N LEU A 114 12.75 -10.47 11.38
CA LEU A 114 12.12 -11.73 11.78
C LEU A 114 13.12 -12.87 11.90
N ASN A 115 14.11 -12.93 11.01
CA ASN A 115 15.20 -13.93 11.07
C ASN A 115 16.07 -13.74 12.32
N LYS A 116 16.44 -12.49 12.66
CA LYS A 116 17.23 -12.18 13.87
C LYS A 116 16.56 -12.72 15.14
N VAL A 117 15.25 -12.71 15.22
CA VAL A 117 14.49 -13.25 16.36
C VAL A 117 14.03 -14.70 16.14
N LYS A 118 14.45 -15.38 15.08
CA LYS A 118 14.08 -16.77 14.71
C LYS A 118 12.57 -16.98 14.61
N LYS A 119 11.86 -15.99 14.09
CA LYS A 119 10.38 -16.00 13.94
C LYS A 119 9.90 -15.81 12.49
N PHE A 120 10.79 -15.97 11.50
CA PHE A 120 10.39 -15.80 10.12
C PHE A 120 9.34 -16.83 9.70
N SER A 121 8.29 -16.34 9.06
CA SER A 121 7.37 -17.05 8.20
C SER A 121 6.65 -16.01 7.33
N TYR A 122 6.14 -16.39 6.18
CA TYR A 122 5.42 -15.47 5.29
C TYR A 122 4.17 -14.85 5.94
N PRO A 123 3.34 -15.58 6.71
CA PRO A 123 2.24 -14.96 7.46
C PRO A 123 2.71 -13.88 8.43
N ARG A 124 3.84 -14.09 9.13
CA ARG A 124 4.42 -13.09 10.04
C ARG A 124 5.03 -11.91 9.27
N LEU A 125 5.63 -12.17 8.11
CA LEU A 125 6.13 -11.11 7.23
C LEU A 125 4.99 -10.21 6.76
N ALA A 126 3.89 -10.80 6.27
CA ALA A 126 2.70 -10.07 5.87
C ALA A 126 2.06 -9.28 7.03
N ALA A 127 2.01 -9.87 8.23
CA ALA A 127 1.50 -9.18 9.43
C ALA A 127 2.42 -8.00 9.84
N SER A 128 3.75 -8.18 9.72
CA SER A 128 4.72 -7.11 9.98
C SER A 128 4.59 -5.97 8.96
N TYR A 129 4.38 -6.30 7.71
CA TYR A 129 4.18 -5.30 6.66
C TYR A 129 2.90 -4.48 6.91
N ARG A 130 1.79 -5.18 7.13
CA ARG A 130 0.46 -4.57 7.26
C ARG A 130 0.24 -3.79 8.55
N TYR A 131 0.80 -4.25 9.66
CA TYR A 131 0.51 -3.72 11.02
C TYR A 131 1.75 -3.23 11.75
N GLY A 132 2.93 -3.41 11.15
CA GLY A 132 4.22 -3.08 11.75
C GLY A 132 4.81 -4.20 12.60
N PHE A 133 6.13 -4.34 12.50
CA PHE A 133 6.90 -5.34 13.26
C PHE A 133 6.70 -5.23 14.79
N ALA A 134 6.68 -4.00 15.31
CA ALA A 134 6.48 -3.76 16.74
C ALA A 134 5.11 -4.25 17.22
N ALA A 135 4.05 -4.08 16.41
CA ALA A 135 2.73 -4.58 16.75
C ALA A 135 2.71 -6.13 16.80
N LEU A 136 3.29 -6.79 15.81
CA LEU A 136 3.39 -8.26 15.81
C LEU A 136 4.24 -8.77 16.99
N ARG A 137 5.34 -8.09 17.32
CA ARG A 137 6.17 -8.42 18.47
C ARG A 137 5.40 -8.34 19.79
N ARG A 138 4.59 -7.27 20.00
CA ARG A 138 3.71 -7.15 21.20
C ARG A 138 2.72 -8.30 21.32
N GLN A 139 2.31 -8.92 20.22
CA GLN A 139 1.45 -10.11 20.20
C GLN A 139 2.25 -11.43 20.28
N GLY A 140 3.52 -11.40 20.67
CA GLY A 140 4.37 -12.59 20.77
C GLY A 140 4.61 -13.28 19.43
N PHE A 141 4.56 -12.54 18.32
CA PHE A 141 4.66 -13.06 16.95
C PHE A 141 3.52 -14.04 16.56
N LEU A 142 2.38 -13.97 17.23
CA LEU A 142 1.21 -14.79 16.94
C LEU A 142 0.28 -14.05 15.98
N VAL A 143 0.25 -14.47 14.71
CA VAL A 143 -0.60 -13.87 13.67
C VAL A 143 -2.08 -14.01 14.03
N SER A 144 -2.47 -15.07 14.73
CA SER A 144 -3.84 -15.29 15.22
C SER A 144 -4.32 -14.25 16.22
N LYS A 145 -3.41 -13.52 16.89
CA LYS A 145 -3.71 -12.42 17.80
C LYS A 145 -3.75 -11.05 17.12
N MET A 146 -3.39 -10.98 15.83
CA MET A 146 -3.49 -9.75 15.07
C MET A 146 -4.93 -9.50 14.63
N LYS A 147 -5.27 -8.22 14.41
CA LYS A 147 -6.56 -7.86 13.81
C LYS A 147 -6.77 -8.60 12.49
N THR A 148 -7.92 -9.24 12.31
CA THR A 148 -8.27 -9.91 11.06
C THR A 148 -8.34 -8.90 9.91
N PRO A 149 -7.58 -9.07 8.81
CA PRO A 149 -7.64 -8.16 7.68
C PRO A 149 -9.01 -8.19 7.00
N LYS A 150 -9.54 -7.04 6.58
CA LYS A 150 -10.72 -6.99 5.71
C LYS A 150 -10.41 -7.55 4.32
N ASN A 151 -9.21 -7.32 3.82
CA ASN A 151 -8.77 -7.79 2.50
C ASN A 151 -8.66 -9.32 2.46
N ARG A 152 -9.29 -9.94 1.44
CA ARG A 152 -9.37 -11.41 1.29
C ARG A 152 -8.00 -12.04 1.02
N ILE A 153 -7.11 -11.36 0.30
CA ILE A 153 -5.78 -11.86 -0.01
C ILE A 153 -4.96 -11.98 1.28
N TYR A 154 -4.95 -10.93 2.10
CA TYR A 154 -4.27 -10.99 3.40
C TYR A 154 -4.83 -12.07 4.33
N ARG A 155 -6.16 -12.27 4.35
CA ARG A 155 -6.76 -13.38 5.13
C ARG A 155 -6.19 -14.74 4.72
N LYS A 156 -6.08 -14.99 3.40
CA LYS A 156 -5.49 -16.23 2.88
C LYS A 156 -4.02 -16.38 3.27
N ILE A 157 -3.23 -15.29 3.17
CA ILE A 157 -1.81 -15.29 3.55
C ILE A 157 -1.67 -15.56 5.07
N PHE A 158 -2.48 -14.93 5.90
CA PHE A 158 -2.46 -15.16 7.36
C PHE A 158 -2.82 -16.60 7.73
N ALA A 159 -3.66 -17.25 6.94
CA ALA A 159 -4.01 -18.66 7.08
C ALA A 159 -2.97 -19.63 6.48
N GLY A 160 -1.84 -19.11 5.94
CA GLY A 160 -0.74 -19.93 5.41
C GLY A 160 -0.71 -20.10 3.89
N ASN A 161 -1.77 -19.69 3.16
CA ASN A 161 -1.72 -19.66 1.70
C ASN A 161 -0.96 -18.41 1.24
N ILE A 162 0.33 -18.56 0.97
CA ILE A 162 1.20 -17.45 0.58
C ILE A 162 1.11 -17.04 -0.89
N ARG A 163 0.45 -17.85 -1.73
CA ARG A 163 0.25 -17.62 -3.18
C ARG A 163 -1.24 -17.55 -3.53
N PRO A 164 -2.02 -16.61 -2.91
CA PRO A 164 -3.48 -16.59 -3.06
C PRO A 164 -3.96 -15.96 -4.36
N VAL A 165 -3.05 -15.39 -5.17
CA VAL A 165 -3.32 -14.75 -6.46
C VAL A 165 -2.58 -15.53 -7.55
N LYS A 166 -3.27 -15.78 -8.66
CA LYS A 166 -2.66 -16.40 -9.84
C LYS A 166 -1.67 -15.40 -10.46
N THR A 167 -0.44 -15.85 -10.67
CA THR A 167 0.59 -15.05 -11.35
C THR A 167 0.40 -15.10 -12.86
N PRO A 168 0.85 -14.08 -13.63
CA PRO A 168 0.99 -14.23 -15.06
C PRO A 168 1.88 -15.42 -15.40
N SER A 169 1.63 -16.05 -16.55
CA SER A 169 2.54 -17.05 -17.11
C SER A 169 3.85 -16.38 -17.57
N ASP A 170 4.94 -17.07 -17.41
CA ASP A 170 6.25 -16.66 -17.90
C ASP A 170 6.34 -16.74 -19.42
#